data_0201a658c5281047a1364b4c0a6618b3
#
_entry.id   0201a658c5281047a1364b4c0a6618b3
#
_cell.length_a   1.000
_cell.length_b   1.000
_cell.length_c   1.000
_cell.angle_alpha   90.00
_cell.angle_beta   90.00
_cell.angle_gamma   90.00
#
_symmetry.space_group_name_H-M   'P 1'
#
loop_
_entity.id
_entity.type
_entity.pdbx_description
1 polymer ?
#
loop_
_entity_poly.entity_id
_entity_poly.type
_entity_poly.pdbx_seq_one_letter_code
_entity_poly.pdbx_strand_id
1 'polypeptide(L)'
;FDAQRDVMQSIGNLVRDPDFSAYYAAQDFTHEVVLPGRDSTPSRPVRISVHLHPYGDGRKLLLTRDVTALEQADAMRRDFVANVSHEIRTPLTVLTGFVETLQTLQLDAEERARYLAMMAQQAARMQSVVHDLLTLSRLEGSPLPGMSEWTPVQALMQRCEEESRALSAVLTQNHQRHHVLQFPAAQDLRAAGDIAGVPSELQSALSNLISNAVRYTPAGGTITVQWRYTADGNAIFSVSDTGPG
;
A
#
# COMPACT_ATOMS: atom_id res chain seq x y z
N PHE A 1 26.72 8.95 -21.76
CA PHE A 1 27.57 9.13 -22.97
C PHE A 1 27.75 10.61 -23.24
N ASP A 2 28.96 10.99 -23.60
CA ASP A 2 29.29 12.32 -24.04
C ASP A 2 29.60 12.27 -25.55
N ALA A 3 28.81 12.99 -26.35
CA ALA A 3 28.90 12.94 -27.82
C ALA A 3 30.25 13.44 -28.40
N GLN A 4 31.04 14.20 -27.62
CA GLN A 4 32.37 14.68 -28.05
C GLN A 4 33.49 13.77 -27.53
N ARG A 5 33.39 13.24 -26.31
CA ARG A 5 34.44 12.47 -25.62
C ARG A 5 34.43 11.00 -25.95
N ASP A 6 33.25 10.44 -26.20
CA ASP A 6 33.05 8.99 -26.32
C ASP A 6 33.01 8.51 -27.78
N VAL A 7 33.18 9.45 -28.75
CA VAL A 7 33.28 9.12 -30.18
C VAL A 7 34.48 8.19 -30.44
N MET A 8 34.29 7.18 -31.29
CA MET A 8 35.27 6.18 -31.66
C MET A 8 35.70 5.22 -30.51
N GLN A 9 35.06 5.25 -29.38
CA GLN A 9 35.31 4.26 -28.33
C GLN A 9 34.39 3.04 -28.48
N SER A 10 34.91 1.86 -28.09
CA SER A 10 34.10 0.64 -28.06
C SER A 10 33.02 0.75 -27.00
N ILE A 11 31.80 0.38 -27.34
CA ILE A 11 30.66 0.39 -26.43
C ILE A 11 30.90 -0.46 -25.16
N GLY A 12 31.64 -1.59 -25.29
CA GLY A 12 32.02 -2.45 -24.16
C GLY A 12 32.96 -1.75 -23.16
N ASN A 13 33.69 -0.71 -23.59
CA ASN A 13 34.52 0.08 -22.69
C ASN A 13 33.75 1.22 -22.00
N LEU A 14 32.67 1.65 -22.62
CA LEU A 14 31.81 2.70 -22.11
C LEU A 14 30.80 2.20 -21.10
N VAL A 15 30.23 1.02 -21.34
CA VAL A 15 29.29 0.36 -20.42
C VAL A 15 30.04 -0.73 -19.64
N ARG A 16 30.49 -0.39 -18.43
CA ARG A 16 31.30 -1.27 -17.58
C ARG A 16 30.46 -2.10 -16.63
N ASP A 17 29.38 -2.64 -17.13
CA ASP A 17 28.49 -3.49 -16.36
C ASP A 17 28.71 -4.96 -16.75
N PRO A 18 28.79 -5.91 -15.79
CA PRO A 18 29.00 -7.34 -16.09
C PRO A 18 27.88 -7.93 -16.95
N ASP A 19 26.62 -7.58 -16.68
CA ASP A 19 25.46 -8.10 -17.41
C ASP A 19 25.45 -7.59 -18.85
N PHE A 20 25.83 -6.32 -19.04
CA PHE A 20 26.03 -5.77 -20.39
C PHE A 20 27.17 -6.47 -21.13
N SER A 21 28.27 -6.73 -20.44
CA SER A 21 29.42 -7.40 -21.04
C SER A 21 29.08 -8.83 -21.49
N ALA A 22 28.32 -9.57 -20.68
CA ALA A 22 27.81 -10.90 -21.03
C ALA A 22 26.81 -10.83 -22.20
N TYR A 23 25.89 -9.92 -22.18
CA TYR A 23 24.94 -9.68 -23.27
C TYR A 23 25.63 -9.33 -24.58
N TYR A 24 26.65 -8.46 -24.53
CA TYR A 24 27.43 -8.08 -25.72
C TYR A 24 28.27 -9.23 -26.26
N ALA A 25 28.86 -10.03 -25.39
CA ALA A 25 29.68 -11.21 -25.77
C ALA A 25 28.83 -12.35 -26.35
N ALA A 26 27.61 -12.52 -25.89
CA ALA A 26 26.71 -13.56 -26.41
C ALA A 26 26.24 -13.28 -27.84
N GLN A 27 26.35 -12.04 -28.34
CA GLN A 27 25.93 -11.62 -29.69
C GLN A 27 24.43 -11.97 -29.99
N ASP A 28 23.66 -12.32 -28.97
CA ASP A 28 22.21 -12.52 -29.06
C ASP A 28 21.49 -11.25 -28.64
N PHE A 29 21.01 -10.50 -29.60
CA PHE A 29 20.32 -9.23 -29.42
C PHE A 29 18.82 -9.37 -29.65
N THR A 30 18.25 -10.52 -29.44
CA THR A 30 16.80 -10.76 -29.53
C THR A 30 16.05 -10.23 -28.32
N HIS A 31 16.74 -9.97 -27.22
CA HIS A 31 16.20 -9.46 -25.97
C HIS A 31 16.97 -8.21 -25.49
N GLU A 32 16.39 -7.47 -24.58
CA GLU A 32 17.03 -6.35 -23.90
C GLU A 32 17.69 -6.80 -22.58
N VAL A 33 18.67 -6.04 -22.11
CA VAL A 33 19.27 -6.21 -20.78
C VAL A 33 18.94 -5.00 -19.91
N VAL A 34 18.57 -5.22 -18.66
CA VAL A 34 18.24 -4.15 -17.71
C VAL A 34 19.43 -3.94 -16.77
N LEU A 35 19.96 -2.73 -16.77
CA LEU A 35 21.17 -2.35 -16.04
C LEU A 35 20.86 -1.27 -15.00
N PRO A 36 21.67 -1.16 -13.93
CA PRO A 36 21.62 0.01 -13.07
C PRO A 36 22.05 1.26 -13.83
N GLY A 37 21.28 2.34 -13.70
CA GLY A 37 21.66 3.64 -14.25
C GLY A 37 22.89 4.21 -13.55
N ARG A 38 23.61 5.12 -14.21
CA ARG A 38 24.84 5.74 -13.70
C ARG A 38 24.65 6.43 -12.34
N ASP A 39 23.49 7.08 -12.14
CA ASP A 39 23.16 7.81 -10.92
C ASP A 39 22.31 6.96 -9.96
N SER A 40 22.29 5.63 -10.13
CA SER A 40 21.56 4.71 -9.27
C SER A 40 22.23 4.62 -7.90
N THR A 41 21.41 4.83 -6.85
CA THR A 41 21.81 4.65 -5.46
C THR A 41 20.80 3.74 -4.75
N PRO A 42 21.15 3.12 -3.60
CA PRO A 42 20.19 2.30 -2.84
C PRO A 42 18.91 3.07 -2.46
N SER A 43 19.03 4.39 -2.19
CA SER A 43 17.89 5.25 -1.85
C SER A 43 17.13 5.77 -3.07
N ARG A 44 17.75 5.77 -4.25
CA ARG A 44 17.15 6.20 -5.51
C ARG A 44 17.61 5.28 -6.63
N PRO A 45 17.04 4.09 -6.73
CA PRO A 45 17.41 3.14 -7.78
C PRO A 45 16.95 3.68 -9.14
N VAL A 46 17.86 3.62 -10.13
CA VAL A 46 17.58 3.91 -11.53
C VAL A 46 17.85 2.66 -12.34
N ARG A 47 16.90 2.25 -13.17
CA ARG A 47 16.99 1.06 -14.02
C ARG A 47 16.85 1.46 -15.49
N ILE A 48 17.80 1.04 -16.29
CA ILE A 48 17.84 1.36 -17.72
C ILE A 48 17.83 0.06 -18.51
N SER A 49 16.83 -0.11 -19.36
CA SER A 49 16.81 -1.14 -20.40
C SER A 49 17.74 -0.72 -21.53
N VAL A 50 18.54 -1.66 -21.97
CA VAL A 50 19.51 -1.47 -23.08
C VAL A 50 19.27 -2.56 -24.12
N HIS A 51 19.02 -2.15 -25.35
CA HIS A 51 18.80 -3.04 -26.47
C HIS A 51 19.75 -2.69 -27.63
N LEU A 52 20.46 -3.68 -28.14
CA LEU A 52 21.31 -3.55 -29.32
C LEU A 52 20.60 -4.14 -30.53
N HIS A 53 20.46 -3.32 -31.57
CA HIS A 53 19.91 -3.75 -32.85
C HIS A 53 21.02 -3.74 -33.90
N PRO A 54 21.30 -4.88 -34.57
CA PRO A 54 22.17 -4.90 -35.74
C PRO A 54 21.63 -3.96 -36.82
N TYR A 55 22.49 -3.12 -37.37
CA TYR A 55 22.09 -2.12 -38.34
C TYR A 55 23.14 -2.01 -39.45
N GLY A 56 22.75 -2.29 -40.68
CA GLY A 56 23.65 -2.20 -41.85
C GLY A 56 24.95 -2.98 -41.70
N ASP A 57 26.01 -2.55 -42.33
CA ASP A 57 27.31 -3.22 -42.45
C ASP A 57 28.09 -3.33 -41.14
N GLY A 58 27.65 -4.21 -40.24
CA GLY A 58 28.32 -4.46 -38.96
C GLY A 58 28.11 -3.39 -37.89
N ARG A 59 27.26 -2.40 -38.15
CA ARG A 59 26.88 -1.36 -37.19
C ARG A 59 25.82 -1.88 -36.24
N LYS A 60 25.78 -1.32 -35.03
CA LYS A 60 24.76 -1.63 -34.03
C LYS A 60 24.14 -0.32 -33.52
N LEU A 61 22.81 -0.30 -33.44
CA LEU A 61 22.05 0.76 -32.80
C LEU A 61 21.84 0.41 -31.34
N LEU A 62 22.23 1.27 -30.44
CA LEU A 62 21.97 1.15 -29.01
C LEU A 62 20.73 1.95 -28.67
N LEU A 63 19.68 1.29 -28.24
CA LEU A 63 18.50 1.89 -27.65
C LEU A 63 18.57 1.79 -26.14
N THR A 64 18.29 2.89 -25.46
CA THR A 64 18.21 2.92 -23.99
C THR A 64 16.88 3.53 -23.58
N ARG A 65 16.27 2.91 -22.55
CA ARG A 65 15.00 3.36 -21.99
C ARG A 65 15.08 3.32 -20.47
N ASP A 66 14.62 4.38 -19.82
CA ASP A 66 14.40 4.35 -18.37
C ASP A 66 13.17 3.49 -18.09
N VAL A 67 13.39 2.39 -17.37
CA VAL A 67 12.36 1.42 -16.95
C VAL A 67 12.18 1.39 -15.45
N THR A 68 12.73 2.37 -14.75
CA THR A 68 12.69 2.45 -13.27
C THR A 68 11.28 2.33 -12.73
N ALA A 69 10.35 3.13 -13.26
CA ALA A 69 8.97 3.09 -12.80
C ALA A 69 8.27 1.75 -13.10
N LEU A 70 8.57 1.15 -14.25
CA LEU A 70 8.03 -0.15 -14.64
C LEU A 70 8.55 -1.27 -13.71
N GLU A 71 9.87 -1.31 -13.50
CA GLU A 71 10.50 -2.30 -12.61
C GLU A 71 10.01 -2.15 -11.15
N GLN A 72 9.83 -0.91 -10.69
CA GLN A 72 9.27 -0.64 -9.37
C GLN A 72 7.82 -1.12 -9.25
N ALA A 73 6.99 -0.86 -10.26
CA ALA A 73 5.60 -1.32 -10.28
C ALA A 73 5.52 -2.85 -10.27
N ASP A 74 6.36 -3.53 -11.07
CA ASP A 74 6.42 -4.99 -11.11
C ASP A 74 6.96 -5.60 -9.79
N ALA A 75 7.92 -4.95 -9.15
CA ALA A 75 8.41 -5.36 -7.84
C ALA A 75 7.30 -5.20 -6.78
N MET A 76 6.65 -4.05 -6.71
CA MET A 76 5.53 -3.80 -5.80
C MET A 76 4.41 -4.82 -6.00
N ARG A 77 4.08 -5.16 -7.24
CA ARG A 77 3.05 -6.16 -7.55
C ARG A 77 3.44 -7.55 -7.06
N ARG A 78 4.70 -7.95 -7.23
CA ARG A 78 5.20 -9.25 -6.74
C ARG A 78 5.17 -9.31 -5.21
N ASP A 79 5.67 -8.26 -4.55
CA ASP A 79 5.67 -8.15 -3.10
C ASP A 79 4.25 -8.14 -2.53
N PHE A 80 3.34 -7.44 -3.20
CA PHE A 80 1.92 -7.44 -2.84
C PHE A 80 1.32 -8.84 -2.88
N VAL A 81 1.49 -9.60 -3.97
CA VAL A 81 0.96 -10.97 -4.09
C VAL A 81 1.57 -11.89 -3.02
N ALA A 82 2.86 -11.75 -2.74
CA ALA A 82 3.53 -12.52 -1.69
C ALA A 82 2.96 -12.20 -0.30
N ASN A 83 2.83 -10.92 0.03
CA ASN A 83 2.29 -10.46 1.31
C ASN A 83 0.84 -10.90 1.53
N VAL A 84 -0.02 -10.76 0.50
CA VAL A 84 -1.40 -11.25 0.55
C VAL A 84 -1.46 -12.74 0.81
N SER A 85 -0.62 -13.51 0.12
CA SER A 85 -0.55 -14.95 0.30
C SER A 85 -0.17 -15.33 1.74
N HIS A 86 0.73 -14.58 2.35
CA HIS A 86 1.11 -14.75 3.77
C HIS A 86 0.00 -14.35 4.72
N GLU A 87 -0.65 -13.21 4.49
CA GLU A 87 -1.76 -12.71 5.32
C GLU A 87 -2.99 -13.62 5.30
N ILE A 88 -3.23 -14.36 4.21
CA ILE A 88 -4.30 -15.35 4.12
C ILE A 88 -3.86 -16.71 4.71
N ARG A 89 -2.63 -17.15 4.47
CA ARG A 89 -2.15 -18.46 4.92
C ARG A 89 -2.14 -18.58 6.44
N THR A 90 -1.70 -17.54 7.14
CA THR A 90 -1.59 -17.56 8.62
C THR A 90 -2.93 -17.83 9.31
N PRO A 91 -4.01 -17.05 9.09
CA PRO A 91 -5.30 -17.33 9.71
C PRO A 91 -5.91 -18.66 9.25
N LEU A 92 -5.67 -19.07 7.99
CA LEU A 92 -6.14 -20.35 7.48
C LEU A 92 -5.50 -21.52 8.22
N THR A 93 -4.19 -21.48 8.46
CA THR A 93 -3.48 -22.50 9.25
C THR A 93 -4.03 -22.59 10.68
N VAL A 94 -4.30 -21.44 11.30
CA VAL A 94 -4.89 -21.38 12.65
C VAL A 94 -6.29 -21.96 12.66
N LEU A 95 -7.12 -21.64 11.67
CA LEU A 95 -8.46 -22.22 11.52
C LEU A 95 -8.42 -23.74 11.36
N THR A 96 -7.51 -24.25 10.52
CA THR A 96 -7.33 -25.69 10.32
C THR A 96 -6.96 -26.39 11.63
N GLY A 97 -6.00 -25.81 12.39
CA GLY A 97 -5.62 -26.37 13.69
C GLY A 97 -6.77 -26.37 14.72
N PHE A 98 -7.61 -25.33 14.74
CA PHE A 98 -8.79 -25.32 15.60
C PHE A 98 -9.83 -26.36 15.18
N VAL A 99 -10.05 -26.56 13.88
CA VAL A 99 -10.94 -27.60 13.37
C VAL A 99 -10.42 -28.99 13.79
N GLU A 100 -9.13 -29.27 13.59
CA GLU A 100 -8.51 -30.53 14.02
C GLU A 100 -8.67 -30.77 15.54
N THR A 101 -8.45 -29.71 16.35
CA THR A 101 -8.64 -29.76 17.81
C THR A 101 -10.08 -30.10 18.16
N LEU A 102 -11.06 -29.43 17.52
CA LEU A 102 -12.49 -29.69 17.76
C LEU A 102 -12.94 -31.10 17.34
N GLN A 103 -12.25 -31.71 16.36
CA GLN A 103 -12.56 -33.06 15.86
C GLN A 103 -11.90 -34.15 16.66
N THR A 104 -10.71 -33.90 17.23
CA THR A 104 -9.89 -34.95 17.85
C THR A 104 -9.98 -34.97 19.39
N LEU A 105 -10.27 -33.82 20.01
CA LEU A 105 -10.32 -33.68 21.44
C LEU A 105 -11.75 -33.64 21.97
N GLN A 106 -11.99 -34.30 23.12
CA GLN A 106 -13.23 -34.13 23.87
C GLN A 106 -13.10 -32.84 24.71
N LEU A 107 -13.67 -31.78 24.19
CA LEU A 107 -13.69 -30.46 24.82
C LEU A 107 -15.01 -30.27 25.60
N ASP A 108 -14.94 -29.59 26.73
CA ASP A 108 -16.14 -29.14 27.42
C ASP A 108 -16.85 -28.00 26.63
N ALA A 109 -18.02 -27.58 27.10
CA ALA A 109 -18.85 -26.58 26.41
C ALA A 109 -18.18 -25.20 26.38
N GLU A 110 -17.42 -24.81 27.40
CA GLU A 110 -16.74 -23.55 27.53
C GLU A 110 -15.53 -23.50 26.60
N GLU A 111 -14.71 -24.54 26.60
CA GLU A 111 -13.56 -24.69 25.70
C GLU A 111 -14.00 -24.64 24.22
N ARG A 112 -15.08 -25.41 23.90
CA ARG A 112 -15.64 -25.42 22.54
C ARG A 112 -16.10 -24.02 22.11
N ALA A 113 -16.82 -23.31 22.99
CA ALA A 113 -17.27 -21.93 22.69
C ALA A 113 -16.09 -20.98 22.47
N ARG A 114 -15.02 -21.12 23.25
CA ARG A 114 -13.80 -20.35 23.10
C ARG A 114 -13.13 -20.60 21.75
N TYR A 115 -12.94 -21.87 21.35
CA TYR A 115 -12.36 -22.17 20.02
C TYR A 115 -13.22 -21.64 18.87
N LEU A 116 -14.53 -21.79 18.95
CA LEU A 116 -15.45 -21.24 17.94
C LEU A 116 -15.37 -19.71 17.85
N ALA A 117 -15.26 -19.01 18.98
CA ALA A 117 -15.08 -17.57 19.00
C ALA A 117 -13.75 -17.15 18.34
N MET A 118 -12.65 -17.87 18.61
CA MET A 118 -11.36 -17.63 17.97
C MET A 118 -11.41 -17.89 16.47
N MET A 119 -12.11 -18.93 16.02
CA MET A 119 -12.33 -19.20 14.60
C MET A 119 -13.13 -18.09 13.92
N ALA A 120 -14.19 -17.61 14.55
CA ALA A 120 -14.99 -16.49 14.04
C ALA A 120 -14.13 -15.22 13.88
N GLN A 121 -13.24 -14.95 14.83
CA GLN A 121 -12.31 -13.83 14.76
C GLN A 121 -11.33 -13.96 13.57
N GLN A 122 -10.76 -15.16 13.35
CA GLN A 122 -9.86 -15.39 12.21
C GLN A 122 -10.60 -15.28 10.87
N ALA A 123 -11.83 -15.78 10.77
CA ALA A 123 -12.65 -15.66 9.59
C ALA A 123 -12.98 -14.18 9.27
N ALA A 124 -13.34 -13.38 10.27
CA ALA A 124 -13.57 -11.95 10.12
C ALA A 124 -12.31 -11.21 9.65
N ARG A 125 -11.12 -11.58 10.17
CA ARG A 125 -9.84 -11.04 9.71
C ARG A 125 -9.59 -11.35 8.23
N MET A 126 -9.83 -12.59 7.80
CA MET A 126 -9.69 -12.98 6.39
C MET A 126 -10.64 -12.20 5.48
N GLN A 127 -11.89 -12.01 5.91
CA GLN A 127 -12.85 -11.20 5.16
C GLN A 127 -12.38 -9.75 4.98
N SER A 128 -11.78 -9.16 6.01
CA SER A 128 -11.19 -7.81 5.91
C SER A 128 -10.07 -7.78 4.87
N VAL A 129 -9.13 -8.72 4.90
CA VAL A 129 -8.02 -8.80 3.93
C VAL A 129 -8.55 -8.93 2.50
N VAL A 130 -9.56 -9.78 2.28
CA VAL A 130 -10.19 -9.93 0.96
C VAL A 130 -10.88 -8.65 0.51
N HIS A 131 -11.58 -7.97 1.41
CA HIS A 131 -12.23 -6.70 1.12
C HIS A 131 -11.22 -5.61 0.72
N ASP A 132 -10.12 -5.50 1.46
CA ASP A 132 -9.04 -4.54 1.17
C ASP A 132 -8.39 -4.81 -0.19
N LEU A 133 -8.19 -6.09 -0.52
CA LEU A 133 -7.71 -6.57 -1.82
C LEU A 133 -8.62 -6.15 -2.98
N LEU A 134 -9.93 -6.39 -2.83
CA LEU A 134 -10.92 -6.02 -3.85
C LEU A 134 -10.99 -4.50 -4.02
N THR A 135 -10.86 -3.75 -2.93
CA THR A 135 -10.82 -2.29 -2.96
C THR A 135 -9.59 -1.80 -3.72
N LEU A 136 -8.40 -2.35 -3.42
CA LEU A 136 -7.17 -1.99 -4.13
C LEU A 136 -7.25 -2.33 -5.63
N SER A 137 -7.73 -3.53 -5.96
CA SER A 137 -7.91 -3.96 -7.35
C SER A 137 -8.85 -3.04 -8.14
N ARG A 138 -9.90 -2.53 -7.49
CA ARG A 138 -10.80 -1.55 -8.12
C ARG A 138 -10.10 -0.21 -8.34
N LEU A 139 -9.33 0.27 -7.36
CA LEU A 139 -8.61 1.54 -7.45
C LEU A 139 -7.53 1.51 -8.52
N GLU A 140 -6.80 0.40 -8.68
CA GLU A 140 -5.79 0.24 -9.74
C GLU A 140 -6.38 0.28 -11.16
N GLY A 141 -7.62 -0.18 -11.33
CA GLY A 141 -8.29 -0.22 -12.65
C GLY A 141 -9.21 0.97 -12.93
N SER A 142 -9.46 1.83 -11.94
CA SER A 142 -10.40 2.94 -12.09
C SER A 142 -9.70 4.19 -12.67
N PRO A 143 -10.32 4.89 -13.63
CA PRO A 143 -9.86 6.21 -14.01
C PRO A 143 -9.93 7.13 -12.79
N LEU A 144 -9.07 8.15 -12.75
CA LEU A 144 -9.14 9.18 -11.70
C LEU A 144 -10.59 9.71 -11.60
N PRO A 145 -11.13 9.84 -10.37
CA PRO A 145 -12.50 10.31 -10.19
C PRO A 145 -12.66 11.66 -10.89
N GLY A 146 -13.73 11.78 -11.67
CA GLY A 146 -14.07 13.04 -12.32
C GLY A 146 -14.38 14.10 -11.26
N MET A 147 -14.13 15.38 -11.58
CA MET A 147 -14.49 16.53 -10.71
C MET A 147 -16.01 16.73 -10.58
N SER A 148 -16.82 15.75 -10.98
CA SER A 148 -18.28 15.81 -10.94
C SER A 148 -18.91 15.22 -9.67
N GLU A 149 -18.14 14.44 -8.90
CA GLU A 149 -18.62 13.86 -7.64
C GLU A 149 -18.11 14.67 -6.46
N TRP A 150 -19.04 15.21 -5.71
CA TRP A 150 -18.75 16.03 -4.52
C TRP A 150 -19.32 15.35 -3.28
N THR A 151 -18.49 15.22 -2.27
CA THR A 151 -18.83 14.54 -1.02
C THR A 151 -18.78 15.55 0.14
N PRO A 152 -19.88 15.69 0.93
CA PRO A 152 -19.88 16.56 2.09
C PRO A 152 -18.86 16.09 3.14
N VAL A 153 -17.91 16.97 3.49
CA VAL A 153 -16.87 16.69 4.49
C VAL A 153 -17.50 16.38 5.85
N GLN A 154 -18.56 17.09 6.21
CA GLN A 154 -19.27 16.86 7.48
C GLN A 154 -19.79 15.42 7.58
N ALA A 155 -20.41 14.89 6.52
CA ALA A 155 -20.96 13.54 6.51
C ALA A 155 -19.87 12.47 6.59
N LEU A 156 -18.74 12.68 5.88
CA LEU A 156 -17.56 11.81 5.97
C LEU A 156 -17.00 11.75 7.38
N MET A 157 -16.75 12.91 7.98
CA MET A 157 -16.16 13.00 9.30
C MET A 157 -17.07 12.43 10.39
N GLN A 158 -18.38 12.62 10.28
CA GLN A 158 -19.35 12.05 11.22
C GLN A 158 -19.31 10.51 11.19
N ARG A 159 -19.30 9.90 10.00
CA ARG A 159 -19.18 8.43 9.87
C ARG A 159 -17.86 7.91 10.43
N CYS A 160 -16.75 8.58 10.12
CA CYS A 160 -15.44 8.24 10.66
C CYS A 160 -15.42 8.32 12.20
N GLU A 161 -16.07 9.32 12.78
CA GLU A 161 -16.18 9.48 14.22
C GLU A 161 -16.99 8.34 14.85
N GLU A 162 -18.16 8.01 14.30
CA GLU A 162 -19.00 6.90 14.76
C GLU A 162 -18.26 5.56 14.72
N GLU A 163 -17.63 5.23 13.60
CA GLU A 163 -16.86 4.01 13.43
C GLU A 163 -15.68 3.93 14.40
N SER A 164 -14.93 5.01 14.57
CA SER A 164 -13.75 5.04 15.45
C SER A 164 -14.15 4.96 16.93
N ARG A 165 -15.24 5.58 17.34
CA ARG A 165 -15.78 5.46 18.71
C ARG A 165 -16.25 4.03 19.00
N ALA A 166 -16.93 3.37 18.06
CA ALA A 166 -17.33 1.98 18.18
C ALA A 166 -16.11 1.05 18.30
N LEU A 167 -15.10 1.22 17.44
CA LEU A 167 -13.88 0.45 17.48
C LEU A 167 -13.11 0.65 18.80
N SER A 168 -12.97 1.89 19.25
CA SER A 168 -12.33 2.25 20.52
C SER A 168 -13.05 1.59 21.72
N ALA A 169 -14.38 1.61 21.75
CA ALA A 169 -15.15 0.99 22.81
C ALA A 169 -14.90 -0.52 22.90
N VAL A 170 -14.83 -1.22 21.76
CA VAL A 170 -14.52 -2.66 21.72
C VAL A 170 -13.10 -2.94 22.20
N LEU A 171 -12.12 -2.19 21.73
CA LEU A 171 -10.71 -2.43 22.06
C LEU A 171 -10.38 -2.08 23.52
N THR A 172 -11.10 -1.16 24.12
CA THR A 172 -10.84 -0.70 25.49
C THR A 172 -11.86 -1.19 26.52
N GLN A 173 -12.80 -2.07 26.14
CA GLN A 173 -13.87 -2.55 27.03
C GLN A 173 -13.39 -3.18 28.34
N ASN A 174 -12.21 -3.81 28.33
CA ASN A 174 -11.60 -4.46 29.49
C ASN A 174 -10.56 -3.58 30.20
N HIS A 175 -10.44 -2.31 29.81
CA HIS A 175 -9.47 -1.37 30.36
C HIS A 175 -10.16 -0.31 31.23
N GLN A 176 -9.44 0.17 32.26
CA GLN A 176 -9.96 1.26 33.13
C GLN A 176 -10.05 2.62 32.42
N ARG A 177 -9.36 2.78 31.32
CA ARG A 177 -9.33 4.03 30.53
C ARG A 177 -9.68 3.72 29.09
N HIS A 178 -10.48 4.59 28.49
CA HIS A 178 -10.79 4.57 27.06
C HIS A 178 -9.89 5.54 26.30
N HIS A 179 -9.80 5.40 24.98
CA HIS A 179 -9.10 6.37 24.14
C HIS A 179 -9.81 7.75 24.21
N VAL A 180 -9.02 8.81 24.17
CA VAL A 180 -9.53 10.18 24.00
C VAL A 180 -9.54 10.49 22.50
N LEU A 181 -10.73 10.48 21.90
CA LEU A 181 -10.92 10.77 20.47
C LEU A 181 -11.31 12.24 20.31
N GLN A 182 -10.49 13.02 19.61
CA GLN A 182 -10.70 14.43 19.33
C GLN A 182 -10.97 14.61 17.84
N PHE A 183 -12.16 15.10 17.51
CA PHE A 183 -12.59 15.41 16.16
C PHE A 183 -12.84 16.90 15.99
N PRO A 184 -12.76 17.43 14.76
CA PRO A 184 -13.10 18.83 14.47
C PRO A 184 -14.54 19.14 14.89
N ALA A 185 -14.78 20.34 15.37
CA ALA A 185 -16.12 20.76 15.76
C ALA A 185 -17.08 20.77 14.55
N ALA A 186 -18.35 20.43 14.78
CA ALA A 186 -19.35 20.35 13.72
C ALA A 186 -19.53 21.68 12.94
N GLN A 187 -19.32 22.81 13.59
CA GLN A 187 -19.35 24.12 12.94
C GLN A 187 -18.21 24.33 11.94
N ASP A 188 -17.01 23.84 12.26
CA ASP A 188 -15.84 23.93 11.39
C ASP A 188 -16.00 23.02 10.18
N LEU A 189 -16.60 21.84 10.37
CA LEU A 189 -16.90 20.89 9.31
C LEU A 189 -18.00 21.38 8.35
N ARG A 190 -18.97 22.15 8.85
CA ARG A 190 -19.97 22.80 7.98
C ARG A 190 -19.35 23.87 7.10
N ALA A 191 -18.39 24.60 7.64
CA ALA A 191 -17.67 25.62 6.88
C ALA A 191 -16.69 24.99 5.85
N ALA A 192 -16.32 23.73 6.02
CA ALA A 192 -15.45 23.01 5.11
C ALA A 192 -16.09 22.72 3.74
N GLY A 193 -17.43 22.63 3.65
CA GLY A 193 -18.12 22.35 2.39
C GLY A 193 -17.92 20.92 1.88
N ASP A 194 -17.79 20.78 0.57
CA ASP A 194 -17.67 19.49 -0.09
C ASP A 194 -16.26 19.29 -0.66
N ILE A 195 -15.84 18.03 -0.76
CA ILE A 195 -14.59 17.62 -1.42
C ILE A 195 -14.91 16.81 -2.67
N ALA A 196 -14.13 17.01 -3.74
CA ALA A 196 -14.24 16.20 -4.95
C ALA A 196 -13.72 14.78 -4.70
N GLY A 197 -14.54 13.79 -5.02
CA GLY A 197 -14.18 12.38 -4.90
C GLY A 197 -15.37 11.48 -4.58
N VAL A 198 -15.18 10.18 -4.84
CA VAL A 198 -16.19 9.14 -4.58
C VAL A 198 -16.38 8.93 -3.07
N PRO A 199 -17.61 9.04 -2.53
CA PRO A 199 -17.85 8.96 -1.09
C PRO A 199 -17.29 7.71 -0.42
N SER A 200 -17.43 6.54 -1.06
CA SER A 200 -16.95 5.26 -0.52
C SER A 200 -15.42 5.16 -0.48
N GLU A 201 -14.74 5.72 -1.47
CA GLU A 201 -13.27 5.72 -1.52
C GLU A 201 -12.69 6.68 -0.48
N LEU A 202 -13.25 7.89 -0.39
CA LEU A 202 -12.88 8.87 0.64
C LEU A 202 -13.12 8.31 2.03
N GLN A 203 -14.29 7.71 2.28
CA GLN A 203 -14.62 7.06 3.55
C GLN A 203 -13.58 5.98 3.90
N SER A 204 -13.28 5.10 2.95
CA SER A 204 -12.30 4.02 3.14
C SER A 204 -10.91 4.57 3.49
N ALA A 205 -10.45 5.60 2.78
CA ALA A 205 -9.15 6.21 3.02
C ALA A 205 -9.06 6.84 4.43
N LEU A 206 -10.06 7.64 4.80
CA LEU A 206 -10.08 8.32 6.10
C LEU A 206 -10.24 7.31 7.26
N SER A 207 -11.17 6.36 7.15
CA SER A 207 -11.39 5.32 8.16
C SER A 207 -10.17 4.44 8.36
N ASN A 208 -9.40 4.12 7.31
CA ASN A 208 -8.16 3.36 7.43
C ASN A 208 -7.12 4.08 8.29
N LEU A 209 -6.92 5.38 8.09
CA LEU A 209 -5.97 6.15 8.89
C LEU A 209 -6.39 6.22 10.37
N ILE A 210 -7.68 6.50 10.62
CA ILE A 210 -8.18 6.61 12.00
C ILE A 210 -8.17 5.24 12.68
N SER A 211 -8.62 4.18 12.02
CA SER A 211 -8.64 2.83 12.59
C SER A 211 -7.24 2.33 12.95
N ASN A 212 -6.25 2.65 12.14
CA ASN A 212 -4.85 2.37 12.46
C ASN A 212 -4.42 3.10 13.75
N ALA A 213 -4.69 4.40 13.84
CA ALA A 213 -4.40 5.17 15.05
C ALA A 213 -5.09 4.57 16.29
N VAL A 214 -6.38 4.18 16.18
CA VAL A 214 -7.12 3.55 17.29
C VAL A 214 -6.54 2.19 17.69
N ARG A 215 -6.11 1.38 16.72
CA ARG A 215 -5.55 0.04 16.99
C ARG A 215 -4.17 0.08 17.64
N TYR A 216 -3.33 1.04 17.23
CA TYR A 216 -1.94 1.12 17.69
C TYR A 216 -1.75 2.03 18.90
N THR A 217 -2.76 2.80 19.29
CA THR A 217 -2.71 3.61 20.50
C THR A 217 -3.12 2.78 21.73
N PRO A 218 -2.32 2.74 22.80
CA PRO A 218 -2.72 2.08 24.04
C PRO A 218 -3.96 2.73 24.68
N ALA A 219 -4.71 1.94 25.45
CA ALA A 219 -5.86 2.42 26.19
C ALA A 219 -5.50 3.63 27.09
N GLY A 220 -6.29 4.69 27.02
CA GLY A 220 -6.03 5.97 27.68
C GLY A 220 -5.21 6.96 26.84
N GLY A 221 -4.71 6.54 25.68
CA GLY A 221 -4.03 7.44 24.74
C GLY A 221 -4.99 8.36 24.01
N THR A 222 -4.45 9.36 23.34
CA THR A 222 -5.19 10.41 22.62
C THR A 222 -5.00 10.25 21.11
N ILE A 223 -6.09 10.35 20.36
CA ILE A 223 -6.10 10.35 18.90
C ILE A 223 -6.78 11.64 18.46
N THR A 224 -6.08 12.46 17.71
CA THR A 224 -6.55 13.76 17.23
C THR A 224 -6.71 13.73 15.73
N VAL A 225 -7.92 13.96 15.26
CA VAL A 225 -8.26 14.05 13.84
C VAL A 225 -8.43 15.53 13.49
N GLN A 226 -7.84 15.97 12.39
CA GLN A 226 -7.92 17.36 11.94
C GLN A 226 -8.27 17.43 10.46
N TRP A 227 -9.03 18.44 10.11
CA TRP A 227 -9.32 18.84 8.74
C TRP A 227 -8.96 20.29 8.55
N ARG A 228 -8.16 20.60 7.58
CA ARG A 228 -7.69 21.97 7.29
C ARG A 228 -7.62 22.20 5.79
N TYR A 229 -7.67 23.47 5.39
CA TYR A 229 -7.36 23.88 4.02
C TYR A 229 -6.03 24.63 3.97
N THR A 230 -5.29 24.42 2.91
CA THR A 230 -4.12 25.24 2.58
C THR A 230 -4.55 26.56 1.95
N ALA A 231 -3.62 27.52 1.86
CA ALA A 231 -3.86 28.77 1.17
C ALA A 231 -4.24 28.58 -0.32
N ASP A 232 -3.80 27.49 -0.92
CA ASP A 232 -4.08 27.13 -2.31
C ASP A 232 -5.41 26.38 -2.49
N GLY A 233 -6.21 26.23 -1.41
CA GLY A 233 -7.52 25.58 -1.44
C GLY A 233 -7.48 24.05 -1.38
N ASN A 234 -6.34 23.42 -1.17
CA ASN A 234 -6.24 21.99 -1.00
C ASN A 234 -6.69 21.57 0.41
N ALA A 235 -7.47 20.50 0.52
CA ALA A 235 -7.84 19.91 1.78
C ALA A 235 -6.69 19.05 2.36
N ILE A 236 -6.43 19.18 3.65
CA ILE A 236 -5.51 18.35 4.40
C ILE A 236 -6.29 17.64 5.51
N PHE A 237 -6.32 16.33 5.44
CA PHE A 237 -6.75 15.46 6.52
C PHE A 237 -5.52 14.91 7.26
N SER A 238 -5.54 14.98 8.57
CA SER A 238 -4.44 14.44 9.40
C SER A 238 -4.98 13.73 10.63
N VAL A 239 -4.31 12.63 10.97
CA VAL A 239 -4.53 11.87 12.20
C VAL A 239 -3.22 11.85 12.96
N SER A 240 -3.28 12.22 14.24
CA SER A 240 -2.14 12.18 15.15
C SER A 240 -2.53 11.36 16.38
N ASP A 241 -1.66 10.48 16.82
CA ASP A 241 -1.89 9.62 17.98
C ASP A 241 -0.71 9.64 18.95
N THR A 242 -0.91 9.08 20.13
CA THR A 242 0.11 8.96 21.19
C THR A 242 0.59 7.51 21.34
N GLY A 243 0.45 6.70 20.32
CA GLY A 243 0.97 5.33 20.27
C GLY A 243 2.50 5.26 20.19
N PRO A 244 3.08 4.08 20.35
CA PRO A 244 4.49 3.86 20.07
C PRO A 244 4.69 3.97 18.55
N GLY A 245 5.44 4.95 18.11
CA GLY A 245 5.74 5.19 16.70
C GLY A 245 6.49 4.02 16.03
#